data_979b3441488b82139cd80ada1597038d
#
_entry.id   979b3441488b82139cd80ada1597038d
#
_cell.length_a   1.000
_cell.length_b   1.000
_cell.length_c   1.000
_cell.angle_alpha   90.00
_cell.angle_beta   90.00
_cell.angle_gamma   90.00
#
_symmetry.space_group_name_H-M   'P 1'
#
loop_
_entity.id
_entity.type
_entity.pdbx_description
1 polymer ?
#
loop_
_entity_poly.entity_id
_entity_poly.type
_entity_poly.pdbx_seq_one_letter_code
_entity_poly.pdbx_strand_id
1 'polypeptide(L)'
;MSQAPLVLVDGSSYLYRAFHALPPLTTSKGLPTGAVKGVLNMLKSLRKQYPDSPFAVVFDAKGGTFRDDMYAEYKANRPSMPDDMRVQIEPLHASVIALGFPLLCVEGVEADDVIGTLARSSAAADRPVVISTGDKDMAQLVDGHITLVNTMSGSSMDVEGVKEKFGVAPEQIIDYLALMGDSSDNIPGVPGIGPKTASGLLVGVNGGLKELYEQLDIVPTLPIRGAKTLPAKLEEHKEMAFLSYQLATIKVDVPLDVGLDDLHLGEPDREKLVEPVSYTHLTLPTIYSV
;
A
#
# COMPACT_ATOMS: atom_id res chain seq x y z
N MET A 1 -10.37 11.92 -25.64
CA MET A 1 -10.76 10.76 -24.83
C MET A 1 -9.78 10.71 -23.67
N SER A 2 -10.27 10.58 -22.42
CA SER A 2 -9.37 10.42 -21.28
C SER A 2 -8.59 9.11 -21.42
N GLN A 3 -7.30 9.16 -21.18
CA GLN A 3 -6.43 7.98 -21.22
C GLN A 3 -6.87 6.99 -20.13
N ALA A 4 -6.88 5.69 -20.43
CA ALA A 4 -7.19 4.65 -19.43
C ALA A 4 -6.18 4.72 -18.26
N PRO A 5 -6.62 4.61 -17.00
CA PRO A 5 -5.73 4.72 -15.85
C PRO A 5 -4.72 3.57 -15.80
N LEU A 6 -3.53 3.83 -15.28
CA LEU A 6 -2.63 2.76 -14.84
C LEU A 6 -3.19 2.15 -13.55
N VAL A 7 -3.35 0.84 -13.52
CA VAL A 7 -3.82 0.10 -12.32
C VAL A 7 -2.64 -0.57 -11.63
N LEU A 8 -2.31 -0.11 -10.45
CA LEU A 8 -1.26 -0.66 -9.60
C LEU A 8 -1.90 -1.47 -8.48
N VAL A 9 -1.49 -2.71 -8.33
CA VAL A 9 -2.06 -3.63 -7.34
C VAL A 9 -1.01 -3.96 -6.29
N ASP A 10 -1.33 -3.69 -5.05
CA ASP A 10 -0.57 -4.15 -3.89
C ASP A 10 -0.84 -5.65 -3.68
N GLY A 11 0.03 -6.47 -4.27
CA GLY A 11 -0.08 -7.92 -4.27
C GLY A 11 0.11 -8.52 -2.87
N SER A 12 0.99 -7.91 -2.07
CA SER A 12 1.22 -8.33 -0.68
C SER A 12 -0.01 -8.12 0.18
N SER A 13 -0.64 -6.95 0.11
CA SER A 13 -1.90 -6.68 0.79
C SER A 13 -3.01 -7.63 0.34
N TYR A 14 -3.10 -7.91 -0.97
CA TYR A 14 -4.05 -8.86 -1.52
C TYR A 14 -3.85 -10.27 -0.97
N LEU A 15 -2.61 -10.73 -0.91
CA LEU A 15 -2.24 -12.05 -0.38
C LEU A 15 -2.68 -12.20 1.09
N TYR A 16 -2.29 -11.24 1.94
CA TYR A 16 -2.67 -11.23 3.36
C TYR A 16 -4.19 -11.21 3.54
N ARG A 17 -4.88 -10.36 2.82
CA ARG A 17 -6.33 -10.23 2.92
C ARG A 17 -7.06 -11.48 2.44
N ALA A 18 -6.63 -12.06 1.33
CA ALA A 18 -7.22 -13.30 0.81
C ALA A 18 -7.00 -14.47 1.77
N PHE A 19 -5.82 -14.57 2.38
CA PHE A 19 -5.48 -15.62 3.34
C PHE A 19 -6.38 -15.57 4.59
N HIS A 20 -6.61 -14.37 5.12
CA HIS A 20 -7.42 -14.21 6.34
C HIS A 20 -8.93 -14.15 6.10
N ALA A 21 -9.38 -13.77 4.91
CA ALA A 21 -10.80 -13.62 4.60
C ALA A 21 -11.47 -14.91 4.13
N LEU A 22 -10.72 -15.84 3.57
CA LEU A 22 -11.26 -17.08 3.03
C LEU A 22 -11.09 -18.25 4.01
N PRO A 23 -12.02 -19.21 4.01
CA PRO A 23 -11.82 -20.45 4.72
C PRO A 23 -10.60 -21.20 4.17
N PRO A 24 -9.95 -22.05 4.96
CA PRO A 24 -8.82 -22.85 4.51
C PRO A 24 -9.25 -23.78 3.38
N LEU A 25 -8.91 -23.43 2.15
CA LEU A 25 -9.11 -24.25 0.97
C LEU A 25 -7.83 -25.00 0.66
N THR A 26 -7.95 -26.28 0.35
CA THR A 26 -6.81 -27.14 0.02
C THR A 26 -7.07 -27.91 -1.26
N THR A 27 -5.99 -28.31 -1.94
CA THR A 27 -6.06 -29.33 -3.02
C THR A 27 -6.42 -30.69 -2.45
N SER A 28 -6.69 -31.66 -3.34
CA SER A 28 -6.85 -33.08 -2.97
C SER A 28 -5.60 -33.67 -2.30
N LYS A 29 -4.43 -33.01 -2.44
CA LYS A 29 -3.16 -33.39 -1.80
C LYS A 29 -2.90 -32.64 -0.49
N GLY A 30 -3.87 -31.83 -0.01
CA GLY A 30 -3.74 -31.08 1.24
C GLY A 30 -2.97 -29.77 1.14
N LEU A 31 -2.58 -29.30 -0.05
CA LEU A 31 -1.86 -28.04 -0.21
C LEU A 31 -2.82 -26.86 -0.10
N PRO A 32 -2.52 -25.79 0.70
CA PRO A 32 -3.39 -24.64 0.86
C PRO A 32 -3.45 -23.81 -0.44
N THR A 33 -4.65 -23.34 -0.79
CA THR A 33 -4.92 -22.61 -2.06
C THR A 33 -5.84 -21.41 -1.89
N GLY A 34 -6.34 -21.16 -0.69
CA GLY A 34 -7.33 -20.12 -0.43
C GLY A 34 -6.83 -18.73 -0.83
N ALA A 35 -5.60 -18.38 -0.45
CA ALA A 35 -5.02 -17.09 -0.77
C ALA A 35 -4.83 -16.90 -2.28
N VAL A 36 -4.30 -17.91 -2.98
CA VAL A 36 -4.14 -17.88 -4.46
C VAL A 36 -5.48 -17.61 -5.11
N LYS A 37 -6.52 -18.40 -4.77
CA LYS A 37 -7.87 -18.22 -5.31
C LYS A 37 -8.43 -16.83 -5.05
N GLY A 38 -8.25 -16.32 -3.83
CA GLY A 38 -8.74 -15.00 -3.44
C GLY A 38 -8.09 -13.88 -4.24
N VAL A 39 -6.76 -13.90 -4.36
CA VAL A 39 -6.02 -12.89 -5.14
C VAL A 39 -6.42 -12.93 -6.61
N LEU A 40 -6.47 -14.12 -7.24
CA LEU A 40 -6.87 -14.25 -8.64
C LEU A 40 -8.29 -13.74 -8.90
N ASN A 41 -9.23 -13.95 -7.97
CA ASN A 41 -10.57 -13.41 -8.07
C ASN A 41 -10.60 -11.89 -7.98
N MET A 42 -9.79 -11.30 -7.08
CA MET A 42 -9.67 -9.84 -6.97
C MET A 42 -9.04 -9.23 -8.23
N LEU A 43 -7.99 -9.83 -8.79
CA LEU A 43 -7.37 -9.39 -10.03
C LEU A 43 -8.36 -9.49 -11.22
N LYS A 44 -9.11 -10.57 -11.32
CA LYS A 44 -10.16 -10.72 -12.32
C LYS A 44 -11.23 -9.63 -12.22
N SER A 45 -11.64 -9.29 -11.00
CA SER A 45 -12.62 -8.22 -10.77
C SER A 45 -12.06 -6.86 -11.21
N LEU A 46 -10.80 -6.56 -10.88
CA LEU A 46 -10.15 -5.31 -11.34
C LEU A 46 -10.00 -5.25 -12.85
N ARG A 47 -9.56 -6.33 -13.50
CA ARG A 47 -9.45 -6.38 -14.96
C ARG A 47 -10.79 -6.12 -15.65
N LYS A 48 -11.87 -6.64 -15.06
CA LYS A 48 -13.23 -6.40 -15.57
C LYS A 48 -13.68 -4.94 -15.38
N GLN A 49 -13.26 -4.31 -14.30
CA GLN A 49 -13.56 -2.90 -14.01
C GLN A 49 -12.73 -1.94 -14.88
N TYR A 50 -11.50 -2.34 -15.24
CA TYR A 50 -10.54 -1.54 -16.01
C TYR A 50 -10.01 -2.32 -17.22
N PRO A 51 -10.86 -2.63 -18.23
CA PRO A 51 -10.53 -3.57 -19.30
C PRO A 51 -9.40 -3.11 -20.21
N ASP A 52 -9.26 -1.80 -20.44
CA ASP A 52 -8.28 -1.20 -21.36
C ASP A 52 -7.06 -0.60 -20.64
N SER A 53 -6.94 -0.86 -19.35
CA SER A 53 -5.88 -0.31 -18.50
C SER A 53 -4.62 -1.15 -18.55
N PRO A 54 -3.42 -0.52 -18.52
CA PRO A 54 -2.21 -1.22 -18.14
C PRO A 54 -2.25 -1.55 -16.64
N PHE A 55 -1.55 -2.62 -16.27
CA PHE A 55 -1.50 -3.14 -14.91
C PHE A 55 -0.08 -3.39 -14.44
N ALA A 56 0.16 -3.29 -13.16
CA ALA A 56 1.28 -3.95 -12.48
C ALA A 56 0.80 -4.51 -11.14
N VAL A 57 1.19 -5.75 -10.86
CA VAL A 57 0.99 -6.39 -9.56
C VAL A 57 2.33 -6.42 -8.84
N VAL A 58 2.41 -5.73 -7.70
CA VAL A 58 3.68 -5.53 -6.99
C VAL A 58 3.65 -6.33 -5.69
N PHE A 59 4.70 -7.10 -5.46
CA PHE A 59 4.90 -7.85 -4.21
C PHE A 59 6.18 -7.42 -3.52
N ASP A 60 6.20 -7.55 -2.20
CA ASP A 60 7.42 -7.40 -1.42
C ASP A 60 8.42 -8.49 -1.78
N ALA A 61 9.69 -8.11 -1.93
CA ALA A 61 10.78 -9.05 -2.09
C ALA A 61 11.14 -9.73 -0.77
N LYS A 62 11.89 -10.81 -0.86
CA LYS A 62 12.48 -11.45 0.32
C LYS A 62 13.68 -10.62 0.79
N GLY A 63 13.83 -10.46 2.10
CA GLY A 63 14.96 -9.75 2.70
C GLY A 63 14.55 -8.46 3.39
N GLY A 64 15.55 -7.76 3.93
CA GLY A 64 15.35 -6.46 4.56
C GLY A 64 15.27 -5.34 3.54
N THR A 65 14.79 -4.20 3.98
CA THR A 65 14.69 -2.97 3.21
C THR A 65 15.56 -1.87 3.84
N PHE A 66 15.74 -0.76 3.17
CA PHE A 66 16.48 0.38 3.74
C PHE A 66 15.89 0.89 5.07
N ARG A 67 14.59 0.61 5.35
CA ARG A 67 13.95 0.98 6.62
C ARG A 67 14.45 0.15 7.79
N ASP A 68 14.78 -1.13 7.56
CA ASP A 68 15.39 -1.99 8.58
C ASP A 68 16.79 -1.47 9.00
N ASP A 69 17.55 -0.95 8.04
CA ASP A 69 18.86 -0.31 8.30
C ASP A 69 18.70 1.02 9.05
N MET A 70 17.63 1.74 8.82
CA MET A 70 17.32 3.03 9.44
C MET A 70 16.83 2.86 10.88
N TYR A 71 16.02 1.84 11.15
CA TYR A 71 15.43 1.57 12.44
C TYR A 71 15.24 0.06 12.68
N ALA A 72 16.07 -0.54 13.50
CA ALA A 72 16.07 -1.99 13.74
C ALA A 72 14.75 -2.56 14.30
N GLU A 73 13.96 -1.71 14.97
CA GLU A 73 12.64 -2.09 15.50
C GLU A 73 11.51 -1.98 14.45
N TYR A 74 11.80 -1.48 13.23
CA TYR A 74 10.81 -1.37 12.16
C TYR A 74 10.21 -2.75 11.85
N LYS A 75 8.88 -2.85 11.89
CA LYS A 75 8.13 -4.10 11.69
C LYS A 75 8.55 -5.30 12.59
N ALA A 76 9.40 -5.08 13.61
CA ALA A 76 9.91 -6.15 14.49
C ALA A 76 8.80 -6.82 15.32
N ASN A 77 7.67 -6.14 15.52
CA ASN A 77 6.50 -6.67 16.22
C ASN A 77 5.58 -7.52 15.33
N ARG A 78 5.84 -7.60 14.02
CA ARG A 78 5.04 -8.41 13.11
C ARG A 78 5.29 -9.90 13.35
N PRO A 79 4.22 -10.73 13.47
CA PRO A 79 4.41 -12.18 13.54
C PRO A 79 5.01 -12.71 12.24
N SER A 80 5.75 -13.80 12.32
CA SER A 80 6.24 -14.48 11.13
C SER A 80 5.08 -14.92 10.24
N MET A 81 5.30 -14.85 8.93
CA MET A 81 4.30 -15.31 7.95
C MET A 81 3.96 -16.78 8.19
N PRO A 82 2.66 -17.13 8.32
CA PRO A 82 2.23 -18.53 8.46
C PRO A 82 2.75 -19.40 7.31
N ASP A 83 3.14 -20.62 7.62
CA ASP A 83 3.66 -21.55 6.60
C ASP A 83 2.63 -21.84 5.50
N ASP A 84 1.36 -21.99 5.86
CA ASP A 84 0.25 -22.16 4.91
C ASP A 84 0.05 -20.96 3.96
N MET A 85 0.48 -19.77 4.33
CA MET A 85 0.49 -18.63 3.43
C MET A 85 1.76 -18.61 2.58
N ARG A 86 2.91 -18.89 3.19
CA ARG A 86 4.23 -18.88 2.53
C ARG A 86 4.28 -19.82 1.33
N VAL A 87 3.75 -21.02 1.46
CA VAL A 87 3.74 -22.02 0.38
C VAL A 87 2.85 -21.63 -0.80
N GLN A 88 1.97 -20.64 -0.64
CA GLN A 88 1.10 -20.13 -1.70
C GLN A 88 1.74 -19.01 -2.53
N ILE A 89 2.86 -18.42 -2.11
CA ILE A 89 3.47 -17.27 -2.80
C ILE A 89 3.94 -17.67 -4.20
N GLU A 90 4.71 -18.73 -4.30
CA GLU A 90 5.29 -19.17 -5.58
C GLU A 90 4.21 -19.59 -6.60
N PRO A 91 3.20 -20.41 -6.24
CA PRO A 91 2.05 -20.69 -7.10
C PRO A 91 1.24 -19.43 -7.47
N LEU A 92 1.12 -18.46 -6.55
CA LEU A 92 0.43 -17.21 -6.82
C LEU A 92 1.18 -16.38 -7.87
N HIS A 93 2.48 -16.17 -7.70
CA HIS A 93 3.31 -15.44 -8.67
C HIS A 93 3.25 -16.08 -10.05
N ALA A 94 3.43 -17.40 -10.12
CA ALA A 94 3.30 -18.17 -11.38
C ALA A 94 1.93 -17.97 -12.04
N SER A 95 0.84 -17.99 -11.25
CA SER A 95 -0.52 -17.77 -11.76
C SER A 95 -0.75 -16.35 -12.27
N VAL A 96 -0.24 -15.33 -11.56
CA VAL A 96 -0.35 -13.92 -11.94
C VAL A 96 0.35 -13.68 -13.28
N ILE A 97 1.59 -14.18 -13.42
CA ILE A 97 2.36 -14.08 -14.67
C ILE A 97 1.67 -14.84 -15.81
N ALA A 98 1.22 -16.07 -15.55
CA ALA A 98 0.53 -16.87 -16.56
C ALA A 98 -0.80 -16.29 -17.02
N LEU A 99 -1.46 -15.46 -16.20
CA LEU A 99 -2.64 -14.66 -16.57
C LEU A 99 -2.30 -13.41 -17.40
N GLY A 100 -1.02 -13.15 -17.65
CA GLY A 100 -0.54 -12.02 -18.44
C GLY A 100 -0.38 -10.71 -17.66
N PHE A 101 -0.45 -10.73 -16.33
CA PHE A 101 -0.18 -9.54 -15.52
C PHE A 101 1.32 -9.32 -15.36
N PRO A 102 1.84 -8.10 -15.62
CA PRO A 102 3.17 -7.72 -15.18
C PRO A 102 3.27 -7.85 -13.64
N LEU A 103 4.27 -8.62 -13.18
CA LEU A 103 4.55 -8.83 -11.77
C LEU A 103 5.91 -8.21 -11.45
N LEU A 104 5.94 -7.35 -10.42
CA LEU A 104 7.15 -6.70 -9.95
C LEU A 104 7.44 -7.13 -8.51
N CYS A 105 8.72 -7.38 -8.26
CA CYS A 105 9.24 -7.74 -6.95
C CYS A 105 10.69 -7.23 -6.90
N VAL A 106 10.95 -6.13 -6.18
CA VAL A 106 12.23 -5.41 -6.20
C VAL A 106 12.89 -5.51 -4.84
N GLU A 107 14.13 -6.02 -4.80
CA GLU A 107 14.88 -6.21 -3.56
C GLU A 107 15.30 -4.86 -2.93
N GLY A 108 15.39 -4.83 -1.60
CA GLY A 108 15.87 -3.69 -0.83
C GLY A 108 14.86 -2.56 -0.62
N VAL A 109 13.67 -2.67 -1.22
CA VAL A 109 12.55 -1.73 -1.05
C VAL A 109 11.25 -2.48 -0.80
N GLU A 110 10.22 -1.78 -0.34
CA GLU A 110 8.89 -2.35 -0.16
C GLU A 110 8.05 -2.22 -1.43
N ALA A 111 7.00 -3.03 -1.55
CA ALA A 111 6.03 -2.94 -2.64
C ALA A 111 5.46 -1.52 -2.77
N ASP A 112 5.24 -0.86 -1.65
CA ASP A 112 4.73 0.51 -1.55
C ASP A 112 5.64 1.52 -2.26
N ASP A 113 6.96 1.35 -2.14
CA ASP A 113 7.96 2.22 -2.78
C ASP A 113 7.95 2.06 -4.31
N VAL A 114 7.79 0.82 -4.77
CA VAL A 114 7.66 0.51 -6.21
C VAL A 114 6.35 1.08 -6.76
N ILE A 115 5.24 0.87 -6.07
CA ILE A 115 3.93 1.42 -6.42
C ILE A 115 3.98 2.95 -6.44
N GLY A 116 4.55 3.58 -5.41
CA GLY A 116 4.70 5.03 -5.31
C GLY A 116 5.51 5.60 -6.48
N THR A 117 6.61 4.93 -6.85
CA THR A 117 7.47 5.33 -7.97
C THR A 117 6.71 5.28 -9.31
N LEU A 118 6.02 4.17 -9.59
CA LEU A 118 5.22 4.03 -10.81
C LEU A 118 4.05 5.01 -10.85
N ALA A 119 3.36 5.21 -9.71
CA ALA A 119 2.24 6.13 -9.60
C ALA A 119 2.67 7.57 -9.89
N ARG A 120 3.78 8.05 -9.30
CA ARG A 120 4.31 9.40 -9.57
C ARG A 120 4.81 9.56 -10.99
N SER A 121 5.47 8.55 -11.55
CA SER A 121 5.91 8.58 -12.94
C SER A 121 4.73 8.67 -13.91
N SER A 122 3.64 7.95 -13.66
CA SER A 122 2.42 7.98 -14.47
C SER A 122 1.69 9.33 -14.35
N ALA A 123 1.55 9.84 -13.12
CA ALA A 123 0.94 11.16 -12.87
C ALA A 123 1.74 12.29 -13.54
N ALA A 124 3.07 12.23 -13.51
CA ALA A 124 3.95 13.19 -14.20
C ALA A 124 3.79 13.14 -15.74
N ALA A 125 3.35 12.02 -16.30
CA ALA A 125 2.97 11.86 -17.71
C ALA A 125 1.48 12.19 -17.98
N ASP A 126 0.79 12.86 -17.06
CA ASP A 126 -0.63 13.26 -17.13
C ASP A 126 -1.58 12.05 -17.29
N ARG A 127 -1.18 10.87 -16.84
CA ARG A 127 -2.00 9.66 -16.88
C ARG A 127 -2.61 9.39 -15.51
N PRO A 128 -3.94 9.16 -15.42
CA PRO A 128 -4.58 8.76 -14.19
C PRO A 128 -4.04 7.42 -13.65
N VAL A 129 -4.03 7.28 -12.34
CA VAL A 129 -3.57 6.09 -11.62
C VAL A 129 -4.62 5.63 -10.63
N VAL A 130 -4.86 4.34 -10.61
CA VAL A 130 -5.65 3.66 -9.59
C VAL A 130 -4.73 2.72 -8.82
N ILE A 131 -4.55 2.96 -7.53
CA ILE A 131 -3.82 2.06 -6.65
C ILE A 131 -4.83 1.19 -5.91
N SER A 132 -4.79 -0.11 -6.14
CA SER A 132 -5.64 -1.06 -5.43
C SER A 132 -4.91 -1.68 -4.25
N THR A 133 -5.23 -1.19 -3.07
CA THR A 133 -4.62 -1.59 -1.81
C THR A 133 -5.61 -1.56 -0.66
N GLY A 134 -5.27 -2.22 0.44
CA GLY A 134 -5.92 -2.06 1.74
C GLY A 134 -5.14 -1.18 2.70
N ASP A 135 -3.94 -0.76 2.30
CA ASP A 135 -3.06 0.04 3.14
C ASP A 135 -3.48 1.51 3.17
N LYS A 136 -3.61 2.03 4.39
CA LYS A 136 -3.97 3.44 4.65
C LYS A 136 -2.83 4.40 4.35
N ASP A 137 -1.59 3.92 4.42
CA ASP A 137 -0.39 4.75 4.32
C ASP A 137 -0.16 5.22 2.88
N MET A 138 -0.70 4.47 1.91
CA MET A 138 -0.79 4.86 0.50
C MET A 138 -1.60 6.15 0.27
N ALA A 139 -2.38 6.62 1.26
CA ALA A 139 -3.11 7.89 1.17
C ALA A 139 -2.20 9.09 0.93
N GLN A 140 -0.91 9.00 1.30
CA GLN A 140 0.10 10.02 1.00
C GLN A 140 0.37 10.20 -0.50
N LEU A 141 0.02 9.22 -1.32
CA LEU A 141 0.21 9.26 -2.77
C LEU A 141 -0.97 9.90 -3.51
N VAL A 142 -2.12 10.04 -2.86
CA VAL A 142 -3.35 10.55 -3.47
C VAL A 142 -3.16 12.02 -3.90
N ASP A 143 -3.58 12.32 -5.13
CA ASP A 143 -3.60 13.66 -5.68
C ASP A 143 -4.67 13.77 -6.79
N GLY A 144 -4.57 14.77 -7.67
CA GLY A 144 -5.51 14.97 -8.79
C GLY A 144 -5.47 13.85 -9.86
N HIS A 145 -4.43 13.02 -9.88
CA HIS A 145 -4.26 11.92 -10.82
C HIS A 145 -4.32 10.54 -10.16
N ILE A 146 -4.01 10.45 -8.87
CA ILE A 146 -3.85 9.19 -8.14
C ILE A 146 -5.01 8.99 -7.16
N THR A 147 -5.73 7.89 -7.32
CA THR A 147 -6.84 7.49 -6.45
C THR A 147 -6.61 6.09 -5.89
N LEU A 148 -6.95 5.87 -4.62
CA LEU A 148 -6.94 4.54 -4.02
C LEU A 148 -8.28 3.85 -4.21
N VAL A 149 -8.25 2.54 -4.44
CA VAL A 149 -9.46 1.71 -4.42
C VAL A 149 -9.27 0.50 -3.52
N ASN A 150 -10.32 0.15 -2.81
CA ASN A 150 -10.38 -1.06 -2.01
C ASN A 150 -11.42 -2.00 -2.61
N THR A 151 -10.95 -3.04 -3.30
CA THR A 151 -11.82 -3.99 -4.02
C THR A 151 -12.74 -4.80 -3.13
N MET A 152 -12.45 -4.97 -1.84
CA MET A 152 -13.29 -5.73 -0.93
C MET A 152 -14.47 -4.90 -0.41
N SER A 153 -14.25 -3.63 -0.10
CA SER A 153 -15.32 -2.72 0.34
C SER A 153 -16.03 -2.02 -0.84
N GLY A 154 -15.42 -2.04 -2.03
CA GLY A 154 -15.90 -1.28 -3.18
C GLY A 154 -15.71 0.24 -3.00
N SER A 155 -14.95 0.67 -1.99
CA SER A 155 -14.70 2.09 -1.73
C SER A 155 -13.54 2.63 -2.54
N SER A 156 -13.63 3.89 -2.95
CA SER A 156 -12.53 4.68 -3.52
C SER A 156 -12.17 5.83 -2.57
N MET A 157 -10.95 6.29 -2.65
CA MET A 157 -10.44 7.41 -1.85
C MET A 157 -9.64 8.34 -2.75
N ASP A 158 -10.20 9.49 -3.01
CA ASP A 158 -9.57 10.65 -3.65
C ASP A 158 -9.12 11.67 -2.60
N VAL A 159 -8.73 12.86 -3.03
CA VAL A 159 -8.26 13.94 -2.14
C VAL A 159 -9.30 14.28 -1.05
N GLU A 160 -10.56 14.38 -1.41
CA GLU A 160 -11.62 14.69 -0.45
C GLU A 160 -11.86 13.51 0.50
N GLY A 161 -11.81 12.27 -0.01
CA GLY A 161 -11.91 11.07 0.82
C GLY A 161 -10.77 10.95 1.84
N VAL A 162 -9.55 11.38 1.51
CA VAL A 162 -8.43 11.46 2.45
C VAL A 162 -8.73 12.48 3.55
N LYS A 163 -9.14 13.69 3.18
CA LYS A 163 -9.49 14.74 4.15
C LYS A 163 -10.62 14.32 5.08
N GLU A 164 -11.65 13.70 4.55
CA GLU A 164 -12.79 13.20 5.33
C GLU A 164 -12.37 12.13 6.33
N LYS A 165 -11.50 11.20 5.89
CA LYS A 165 -11.07 10.06 6.72
C LYS A 165 -10.04 10.44 7.78
N PHE A 166 -9.04 11.25 7.43
CA PHE A 166 -7.88 11.54 8.29
C PHE A 166 -7.93 12.92 8.93
N GLY A 167 -8.77 13.83 8.41
CA GLY A 167 -8.84 15.22 8.86
C GLY A 167 -7.66 16.09 8.41
N VAL A 168 -6.86 15.60 7.47
CA VAL A 168 -5.72 16.29 6.87
C VAL A 168 -5.70 16.05 5.36
N ALA A 169 -4.99 16.91 4.62
CA ALA A 169 -4.80 16.73 3.17
C ALA A 169 -3.80 15.58 2.87
N PRO A 170 -3.81 14.99 1.66
CA PRO A 170 -2.88 13.93 1.28
C PRO A 170 -1.41 14.30 1.52
N GLU A 171 -1.03 15.55 1.26
CA GLU A 171 0.32 16.09 1.45
C GLU A 171 0.77 16.08 2.92
N GLN A 172 -0.18 16.02 3.85
CA GLN A 172 0.07 15.99 5.31
C GLN A 172 -0.01 14.58 5.90
N ILE A 173 -0.27 13.55 5.12
CA ILE A 173 -0.40 12.17 5.62
C ILE A 173 0.91 11.66 6.24
N ILE A 174 2.07 11.99 5.64
CA ILE A 174 3.37 11.60 6.20
C ILE A 174 3.56 12.27 7.57
N ASP A 175 3.27 13.57 7.67
CA ASP A 175 3.36 14.34 8.92
C ASP A 175 2.40 13.80 9.98
N TYR A 176 1.19 13.45 9.57
CA TYR A 176 0.18 12.84 10.42
C TYR A 176 0.67 11.50 11.00
N LEU A 177 1.24 10.62 10.17
CA LEU A 177 1.81 9.35 10.59
C LEU A 177 3.06 9.55 11.46
N ALA A 178 3.89 10.54 11.14
CA ALA A 178 5.06 10.89 11.94
C ALA A 178 4.71 11.28 13.37
N LEU A 179 3.60 11.98 13.55
CA LEU A 179 3.11 12.38 14.87
C LEU A 179 2.39 11.24 15.60
N MET A 180 1.50 10.56 14.91
CA MET A 180 0.66 9.52 15.51
C MET A 180 1.43 8.21 15.71
N GLY A 181 2.40 7.92 14.87
CA GLY A 181 3.02 6.59 14.72
C GLY A 181 2.13 5.60 13.98
N ASP A 182 2.67 4.43 13.73
CA ASP A 182 1.92 3.28 13.25
C ASP A 182 2.35 2.00 13.96
N SER A 183 1.42 1.44 14.74
CA SER A 183 1.65 0.20 15.47
C SER A 183 1.79 -1.02 14.57
N SER A 184 1.24 -0.99 13.35
CA SER A 184 1.35 -2.10 12.40
C SER A 184 2.78 -2.27 11.89
N ASP A 185 3.48 -1.14 11.73
CA ASP A 185 4.84 -1.08 11.23
C ASP A 185 5.87 -0.77 12.32
N ASN A 186 5.39 -0.70 13.55
CA ASN A 186 6.19 -0.34 14.71
C ASN A 186 6.88 1.04 14.55
N ILE A 187 6.19 1.97 13.88
CA ILE A 187 6.62 3.36 13.78
C ILE A 187 6.22 4.08 15.07
N PRO A 188 7.20 4.64 15.81
CA PRO A 188 6.95 5.09 17.18
C PRO A 188 6.05 6.31 17.31
N GLY A 189 6.16 7.27 16.41
CA GLY A 189 5.48 8.55 16.53
C GLY A 189 5.90 9.34 17.77
N VAL A 190 5.04 10.27 18.19
CA VAL A 190 5.20 11.02 19.44
C VAL A 190 4.28 10.41 20.50
N PRO A 191 4.78 9.93 21.64
CA PRO A 191 3.98 9.25 22.65
C PRO A 191 2.78 10.07 23.11
N GLY A 192 1.58 9.45 23.07
CA GLY A 192 0.34 10.07 23.48
C GLY A 192 -0.28 11.06 22.50
N ILE A 193 0.26 11.16 21.28
CA ILE A 193 -0.40 11.85 20.17
C ILE A 193 -1.20 10.84 19.38
N GLY A 194 -2.52 10.94 19.42
CA GLY A 194 -3.43 10.13 18.64
C GLY A 194 -3.97 10.90 17.42
N PRO A 195 -4.86 10.24 16.62
CA PRO A 195 -5.37 10.77 15.35
C PRO A 195 -5.90 12.20 15.43
N LYS A 196 -6.77 12.49 16.41
CA LYS A 196 -7.39 13.82 16.56
C LYS A 196 -6.39 14.91 16.97
N THR A 197 -5.39 14.56 17.76
CA THR A 197 -4.34 15.49 18.16
C THR A 197 -3.41 15.77 17.00
N ALA A 198 -2.99 14.73 16.27
CA ALA A 198 -2.13 14.87 15.10
C ALA A 198 -2.78 15.77 14.02
N SER A 199 -4.02 15.46 13.63
CA SER A 199 -4.75 16.29 12.65
C SER A 199 -4.98 17.71 13.15
N GLY A 200 -5.34 17.89 14.42
CA GLY A 200 -5.54 19.21 15.02
C GLY A 200 -4.27 20.07 15.06
N LEU A 201 -3.11 19.46 15.31
CA LEU A 201 -1.81 20.15 15.26
C LEU A 201 -1.49 20.62 13.83
N LEU A 202 -1.57 19.74 12.85
CA LEU A 202 -1.23 20.03 11.45
C LEU A 202 -2.16 21.09 10.85
N VAL A 203 -3.47 20.98 11.11
CA VAL A 203 -4.46 21.97 10.69
C VAL A 203 -4.22 23.29 11.42
N GLY A 204 -3.92 23.25 12.72
CA GLY A 204 -3.71 24.43 13.56
C GLY A 204 -2.50 25.28 13.14
N VAL A 205 -1.41 24.65 12.70
CA VAL A 205 -0.22 25.34 12.18
C VAL A 205 -0.31 25.63 10.68
N ASN A 206 -1.34 25.10 10.02
CA ASN A 206 -1.53 25.16 8.56
C ASN A 206 -0.28 24.71 7.80
N GLY A 207 0.28 23.58 8.20
CA GLY A 207 1.53 23.07 7.64
C GLY A 207 1.81 21.61 7.99
N GLY A 208 3.05 21.19 7.79
CA GLY A 208 3.54 19.87 8.15
C GLY A 208 4.33 19.84 9.47
N LEU A 209 5.11 18.79 9.62
CA LEU A 209 5.93 18.57 10.83
C LEU A 209 6.96 19.68 11.05
N LYS A 210 7.57 20.17 9.97
CA LYS A 210 8.57 21.24 10.04
C LYS A 210 7.93 22.53 10.56
N GLU A 211 6.84 22.97 9.96
CA GLU A 211 6.08 24.15 10.34
C GLU A 211 5.56 24.03 11.79
N LEU A 212 5.17 22.82 12.21
CA LEU A 212 4.77 22.57 13.59
C LEU A 212 5.92 22.87 14.58
N TYR A 213 7.12 22.41 14.31
CA TYR A 213 8.28 22.65 15.17
C TYR A 213 8.80 24.09 15.11
N GLU A 214 8.52 24.82 14.04
CA GLU A 214 8.80 26.26 13.93
C GLU A 214 7.77 27.13 14.69
N GLN A 215 6.58 26.58 15.00
CA GLN A 215 5.44 27.28 15.59
C GLN A 215 4.95 26.64 16.89
N LEU A 216 5.81 26.06 17.69
CA LEU A 216 5.42 25.42 18.96
C LEU A 216 4.78 26.38 19.95
N ASP A 217 5.06 27.68 19.86
CA ASP A 217 4.51 28.76 20.69
C ASP A 217 3.00 28.96 20.50
N ILE A 218 2.45 28.65 19.32
CA ILE A 218 1.01 28.75 19.07
C ILE A 218 0.25 27.50 19.52
N VAL A 219 0.92 26.37 19.68
CA VAL A 219 0.27 25.09 20.02
C VAL A 219 -0.59 25.17 21.28
N PRO A 220 -0.20 25.87 22.39
CA PRO A 220 -1.04 26.02 23.57
C PRO A 220 -2.36 26.71 23.33
N THR A 221 -2.49 27.49 22.24
CA THR A 221 -3.70 28.26 21.88
C THR A 221 -4.67 27.46 21.02
N LEU A 222 -4.23 26.31 20.47
CA LEU A 222 -5.05 25.49 19.60
C LEU A 222 -6.20 24.79 20.36
N PRO A 223 -7.35 24.59 19.72
CA PRO A 223 -8.52 23.96 20.33
C PRO A 223 -8.34 22.42 20.40
N ILE A 224 -7.23 21.99 20.98
CA ILE A 224 -6.83 20.56 21.09
C ILE A 224 -6.75 20.18 22.57
N ARG A 225 -7.22 18.98 22.90
CA ARG A 225 -7.12 18.46 24.27
C ARG A 225 -5.65 18.37 24.71
N GLY A 226 -5.32 18.99 25.83
CA GLY A 226 -3.96 18.94 26.39
C GLY A 226 -2.97 19.88 25.67
N ALA A 227 -3.43 20.83 24.86
CA ALA A 227 -2.62 21.74 24.05
C ALA A 227 -1.46 22.39 24.82
N LYS A 228 -1.68 22.76 26.10
CA LYS A 228 -0.66 23.40 26.96
C LYS A 228 0.57 22.55 27.26
N THR A 229 0.42 21.23 27.25
CA THR A 229 1.52 20.28 27.55
C THR A 229 2.19 19.70 26.30
N LEU A 230 1.57 19.90 25.14
CA LEU A 230 2.08 19.36 23.87
C LEU A 230 3.44 19.94 23.43
N PRO A 231 3.73 21.25 23.57
CA PRO A 231 5.02 21.79 23.13
C PRO A 231 6.23 21.08 23.78
N ALA A 232 6.18 20.90 25.12
CA ALA A 232 7.25 20.22 25.84
C ALA A 232 7.41 18.76 25.38
N LYS A 233 6.29 18.05 25.18
CA LYS A 233 6.29 16.68 24.69
C LYS A 233 6.81 16.58 23.24
N LEU A 234 6.41 17.47 22.37
CA LEU A 234 6.89 17.53 20.99
C LEU A 234 8.40 17.77 20.97
N GLU A 235 8.91 18.71 21.77
CA GLU A 235 10.34 18.99 21.84
C GLU A 235 11.14 17.81 22.39
N GLU A 236 10.64 17.14 23.44
CA GLU A 236 11.25 15.95 24.03
C GLU A 236 11.39 14.80 23.01
N HIS A 237 10.41 14.63 22.13
CA HIS A 237 10.36 13.53 21.17
C HIS A 237 10.61 13.97 19.72
N LYS A 238 11.24 15.12 19.50
CA LYS A 238 11.48 15.69 18.18
C LYS A 238 12.20 14.75 17.22
N GLU A 239 13.32 14.16 17.69
CA GLU A 239 14.10 13.22 16.87
C GLU A 239 13.26 12.00 16.46
N MET A 240 12.42 11.51 17.38
CA MET A 240 11.55 10.37 17.13
C MET A 240 10.46 10.71 16.11
N ALA A 241 9.91 11.91 16.13
CA ALA A 241 8.95 12.39 15.15
C ALA A 241 9.57 12.46 13.75
N PHE A 242 10.78 12.97 13.61
CA PHE A 242 11.49 13.03 12.33
C PHE A 242 11.95 11.64 11.82
N LEU A 243 12.36 10.74 12.71
CA LEU A 243 12.61 9.35 12.36
C LEU A 243 11.31 8.69 11.84
N SER A 244 10.20 8.87 12.54
CA SER A 244 8.89 8.36 12.14
C SER A 244 8.44 8.92 10.79
N TYR A 245 8.73 10.20 10.51
CA TYR A 245 8.50 10.81 9.21
C TYR A 245 9.26 10.09 8.10
N GLN A 246 10.54 9.80 8.31
CA GLN A 246 11.37 9.09 7.33
C GLN A 246 10.86 7.66 7.10
N LEU A 247 10.50 6.93 8.17
CA LEU A 247 9.99 5.57 8.09
C LEU A 247 8.63 5.49 7.37
N ALA A 248 7.74 6.46 7.62
CA ALA A 248 6.41 6.52 7.01
C ALA A 248 6.44 6.99 5.54
N THR A 249 7.52 7.63 5.10
CA THR A 249 7.64 8.16 3.75
C THR A 249 7.83 7.05 2.72
N ILE A 250 6.91 6.95 1.76
CA ILE A 250 7.04 6.08 0.61
C ILE A 250 8.08 6.67 -0.35
N LYS A 251 9.08 5.88 -0.71
CA LYS A 251 10.09 6.25 -1.70
C LYS A 251 9.48 6.24 -3.10
N VAL A 252 9.65 7.33 -3.85
CA VAL A 252 9.01 7.51 -5.17
C VAL A 252 10.01 7.65 -6.33
N ASP A 253 11.26 7.29 -6.06
CA ASP A 253 12.39 7.37 -6.99
C ASP A 253 13.21 6.06 -7.02
N VAL A 254 12.54 4.92 -6.82
CA VAL A 254 13.17 3.60 -6.92
C VAL A 254 13.65 3.38 -8.35
N PRO A 255 14.92 3.02 -8.58
CA PRO A 255 15.36 2.62 -9.91
C PRO A 255 14.67 1.32 -10.32
N LEU A 256 13.91 1.36 -11.41
CA LEU A 256 13.16 0.23 -11.94
C LEU A 256 13.67 -0.12 -13.33
N ASP A 257 13.81 -1.41 -13.61
CA ASP A 257 14.20 -1.93 -14.94
C ASP A 257 13.03 -1.93 -15.94
N VAL A 258 11.83 -1.52 -15.50
CA VAL A 258 10.62 -1.46 -16.31
C VAL A 258 10.11 -0.03 -16.39
N GLY A 259 9.69 0.38 -17.59
CA GLY A 259 9.00 1.64 -17.86
C GLY A 259 7.47 1.48 -17.86
N LEU A 260 6.75 2.60 -17.94
CA LEU A 260 5.29 2.58 -18.03
C LEU A 260 4.78 1.85 -19.28
N ASP A 261 5.55 1.86 -20.36
CA ASP A 261 5.21 1.20 -21.61
C ASP A 261 5.35 -0.33 -21.55
N ASP A 262 6.00 -0.86 -20.53
CA ASP A 262 6.17 -2.29 -20.31
C ASP A 262 4.99 -2.90 -19.51
N LEU A 263 4.10 -2.05 -18.97
CA LEU A 263 3.03 -2.46 -18.05
C LEU A 263 1.72 -2.84 -18.78
N HIS A 264 1.84 -3.52 -19.91
CA HIS A 264 0.68 -4.02 -20.65
C HIS A 264 0.28 -5.42 -20.19
N LEU A 265 -1.03 -5.69 -20.15
CA LEU A 265 -1.52 -7.04 -19.96
C LEU A 265 -1.12 -7.90 -21.15
N GLY A 266 -0.39 -8.97 -20.89
CA GLY A 266 -0.07 -10.01 -21.85
C GLY A 266 -1.25 -10.93 -22.15
N GLU A 267 -1.11 -11.74 -23.20
CA GLU A 267 -2.04 -12.84 -23.44
C GLU A 267 -1.86 -13.93 -22.37
N PRO A 268 -2.97 -14.48 -21.84
CA PRO A 268 -2.87 -15.57 -20.88
C PRO A 268 -2.24 -16.82 -21.49
N ASP A 269 -1.21 -17.35 -20.81
CA ASP A 269 -0.54 -18.58 -21.17
C ASP A 269 -1.27 -19.80 -20.60
N ARG A 270 -2.07 -20.46 -21.46
CA ARG A 270 -2.92 -21.59 -21.04
C ARG A 270 -2.12 -22.78 -20.56
N GLU A 271 -0.96 -23.04 -21.14
CA GLU A 271 -0.13 -24.19 -20.78
C GLU A 271 0.46 -24.01 -19.38
N LYS A 272 0.95 -22.81 -19.06
CA LYS A 272 1.44 -22.46 -17.74
C LYS A 272 0.37 -22.34 -16.68
N LEU A 273 -0.90 -22.14 -17.05
CA LEU A 273 -2.02 -22.10 -16.10
C LEU A 273 -2.50 -23.47 -15.64
N VAL A 274 -2.21 -24.55 -16.39
CA VAL A 274 -2.71 -25.90 -16.05
C VAL A 274 -2.22 -26.34 -14.67
N GLU A 275 -0.96 -26.11 -14.35
CA GLU A 275 -0.38 -26.51 -13.07
C GLU A 275 -0.85 -25.64 -11.90
N PRO A 276 -0.73 -24.30 -11.93
CA PRO A 276 -1.26 -23.43 -10.89
C PRO A 276 -2.79 -23.49 -10.73
N VAL A 277 -3.53 -23.68 -11.83
CA VAL A 277 -5.00 -23.78 -11.79
C VAL A 277 -5.46 -25.09 -11.16
N SER A 278 -4.75 -26.18 -11.36
CA SER A 278 -5.04 -27.43 -10.66
C SER A 278 -4.89 -27.29 -9.14
N TYR A 279 -4.06 -26.35 -8.68
CA TYR A 279 -3.92 -25.98 -7.28
C TYR A 279 -5.16 -25.28 -6.71
N THR A 280 -5.88 -24.50 -7.50
CA THR A 280 -6.93 -23.60 -6.98
C THR A 280 -8.34 -24.17 -7.10
N HIS A 281 -8.54 -25.35 -7.69
CA HIS A 281 -9.84 -25.88 -8.11
C HIS A 281 -10.62 -24.91 -9.04
N LEU A 282 -9.94 -23.93 -9.63
CA LEU A 282 -10.52 -23.11 -10.68
C LEU A 282 -10.44 -23.87 -12.00
N THR A 283 -11.53 -23.93 -12.74
CA THR A 283 -11.52 -24.48 -14.09
C THR A 283 -10.99 -23.43 -15.06
N LEU A 284 -10.25 -23.84 -16.07
CA LEU A 284 -9.76 -22.95 -17.13
C LEU A 284 -10.86 -22.06 -17.72
N PRO A 285 -12.09 -22.55 -18.02
CA PRO A 285 -13.19 -21.70 -18.48
C PRO A 285 -13.57 -20.60 -17.49
N THR A 286 -13.50 -20.84 -16.17
CA THR A 286 -13.82 -19.86 -15.13
C THR A 286 -12.81 -18.73 -15.10
N ILE A 287 -11.56 -18.99 -15.48
CA ILE A 287 -10.48 -17.99 -15.51
C ILE A 287 -10.60 -17.12 -16.77
N TYR A 288 -11.06 -17.68 -17.88
CA TYR A 288 -11.20 -17.00 -19.17
C TYR A 288 -12.57 -16.38 -19.45
N SER A 289 -13.62 -16.72 -18.69
CA SER A 289 -14.91 -16.07 -18.85
C SER A 289 -14.80 -14.63 -18.32
N VAL A 290 -14.66 -13.71 -19.25
CA VAL A 290 -14.71 -12.26 -19.03
C VAL A 290 -16.16 -11.83 -18.93
#